data_113b8186aa388f6911c89c18e76a7894
#
_entry.id   113b8186aa388f6911c89c18e76a7894
#
_cell.length_a   1.000
_cell.length_b   1.000
_cell.length_c   1.000
_cell.angle_alpha   90.00
_cell.angle_beta   90.00
_cell.angle_gamma   90.00
#
_symmetry.space_group_name_H-M   'P 1'
#
loop_
_entity.id
_entity.type
_entity.pdbx_description
1 polymer ?
#
loop_
_entity_poly.entity_id
_entity_poly.type
_entity_poly.pdbx_seq_one_letter_code
_entity_poly.pdbx_strand_id
1 'polypeptide(L)'
;MNTSNTSFKTLGAICIGNAMEWYDFMIYNFMLLFIAQAFFPDHSPVTSLLATMASSGVALVVRPLGGFILAVWADKYGHHKALMFVFYLMAVATMLIAFTPSYSTIGLAATCVIVFARLLQGLATGGEFGISSALLVSLSPSDKKGFYTSLQMVGQLLAILMGSSVCLILTLYCSNETLYQFAWRIPFALGLLIIPLGWILRRRLQREFTWKKEQQDTGKLLIMVKQQKRSLLIAFSLVAGCTGSIYTLFSYMPTYCKLYLNLSLTEAYLGTASGILVSILTIPFFGALSDRIGKKIVMLCALACYFGLIYPLLFLLNQYPSVTILILVENILGLCIGAYFGVLTITVSSLFPPSVRSTCLAVSYNSAVLLFGGFTPFIITALIEYTKNPMVFTYYQMTTVFISLLAVLSYQEERKLSENQPEHLVAI
;
A
#
# COMPACT_ATOMS: atom_id res chain seq x y z
N MET A 1 26.70 0.68 18.31
CA MET A 1 26.49 -0.43 17.37
C MET A 1 27.22 -0.09 16.08
N ASN A 2 28.12 -0.95 15.61
CA ASN A 2 28.82 -0.74 14.34
C ASN A 2 27.83 -0.76 13.18
N THR A 3 27.47 0.38 12.65
CA THR A 3 26.51 0.57 11.54
C THR A 3 27.10 0.24 10.16
N SER A 4 28.36 -0.16 10.09
CA SER A 4 29.08 -0.34 8.82
C SER A 4 28.83 -1.67 8.10
N ASN A 5 28.05 -2.59 8.64
CA ASN A 5 27.84 -3.93 8.06
C ASN A 5 26.39 -4.42 8.03
N THR A 6 25.38 -3.53 7.99
CA THR A 6 24.02 -3.98 7.75
C THR A 6 23.93 -4.49 6.32
N SER A 7 23.86 -5.81 6.17
CA SER A 7 23.86 -6.46 4.86
C SER A 7 22.66 -5.97 4.04
N PHE A 8 22.88 -5.60 2.78
CA PHE A 8 21.82 -5.32 1.79
C PHE A 8 20.76 -6.45 1.75
N LYS A 9 21.20 -7.67 2.08
CA LYS A 9 20.31 -8.85 2.26
C LYS A 9 19.26 -8.65 3.36
N THR A 10 19.64 -8.02 4.47
CA THR A 10 18.73 -7.74 5.59
C THR A 10 17.67 -6.71 5.22
N LEU A 11 18.08 -5.62 4.56
CA LEU A 11 17.15 -4.60 4.07
C LEU A 11 16.20 -5.17 3.01
N GLY A 12 16.73 -5.99 2.09
CA GLY A 12 15.93 -6.70 1.08
C GLY A 12 14.89 -7.64 1.71
N ALA A 13 15.27 -8.35 2.77
CA ALA A 13 14.36 -9.26 3.46
C ALA A 13 13.19 -8.54 4.16
N ILE A 14 13.41 -7.33 4.71
CA ILE A 14 12.35 -6.49 5.28
C ILE A 14 11.38 -6.05 4.16
N CYS A 15 11.91 -5.59 3.04
CA CYS A 15 11.10 -5.16 1.89
C CYS A 15 10.28 -6.31 1.28
N ILE A 16 10.85 -7.52 1.17
CA ILE A 16 10.15 -8.70 0.64
C ILE A 16 9.01 -9.10 1.57
N GLY A 17 9.21 -9.09 2.90
CA GLY A 17 8.13 -9.39 3.84
C GLY A 17 6.91 -8.48 3.65
N ASN A 18 7.15 -7.17 3.53
CA ASN A 18 6.12 -6.18 3.26
C ASN A 18 5.48 -6.36 1.86
N ALA A 19 6.29 -6.72 0.84
CA ALA A 19 5.78 -6.98 -0.50
C ALA A 19 4.77 -8.13 -0.56
N MET A 20 4.99 -9.19 0.21
CA MET A 20 4.10 -10.36 0.22
C MET A 20 2.71 -10.03 0.77
N GLU A 21 2.65 -9.22 1.82
CA GLU A 21 1.39 -8.72 2.36
C GLU A 21 0.60 -7.93 1.30
N TRP A 22 1.30 -7.06 0.57
CA TRP A 22 0.69 -6.24 -0.47
C TRP A 22 0.21 -7.06 -1.66
N TYR A 23 0.89 -8.14 -2.04
CA TYR A 23 0.44 -9.04 -3.09
C TYR A 23 -0.94 -9.63 -2.77
N ASP A 24 -1.06 -10.31 -1.63
CA ASP A 24 -2.31 -10.96 -1.21
C ASP A 24 -3.48 -9.98 -1.09
N PHE A 25 -3.18 -8.76 -0.63
CA PHE A 25 -4.19 -7.72 -0.47
C PHE A 25 -4.67 -7.16 -1.82
N MET A 26 -3.74 -6.91 -2.76
CA MET A 26 -4.04 -6.29 -4.04
C MET A 26 -4.68 -7.24 -5.05
N ILE A 27 -4.37 -8.53 -5.01
CA ILE A 27 -4.99 -9.53 -5.87
C ILE A 27 -6.51 -9.51 -5.76
N TYR A 28 -7.06 -9.33 -4.57
CA TYR A 28 -8.50 -9.22 -4.39
C TYR A 28 -9.09 -8.06 -5.21
N ASN A 29 -8.43 -6.91 -5.19
CA ASN A 29 -8.88 -5.74 -5.94
C ASN A 29 -8.75 -5.91 -7.45
N PHE A 30 -7.72 -6.59 -7.93
CA PHE A 30 -7.59 -6.93 -9.36
C PHE A 30 -8.67 -7.91 -9.82
N MET A 31 -9.12 -8.79 -8.93
CA MET A 31 -10.14 -9.80 -9.23
C MET A 31 -11.57 -9.37 -8.87
N LEU A 32 -11.82 -8.08 -8.54
CA LEU A 32 -13.11 -7.57 -8.07
C LEU A 32 -14.29 -8.00 -8.95
N LEU A 33 -14.17 -7.89 -10.27
CA LEU A 33 -15.25 -8.24 -11.23
C LEU A 33 -15.61 -9.72 -11.16
N PHE A 34 -14.62 -10.59 -11.02
CA PHE A 34 -14.81 -12.05 -10.96
C PHE A 34 -15.35 -12.47 -9.57
N ILE A 35 -14.86 -11.86 -8.50
CA ILE A 35 -15.31 -12.09 -7.13
C ILE A 35 -16.76 -11.62 -6.95
N ALA A 36 -17.12 -10.47 -7.56
CA ALA A 36 -18.49 -9.95 -7.52
C ALA A 36 -19.48 -10.98 -8.05
N GLN A 37 -19.21 -11.54 -9.21
CA GLN A 37 -20.09 -12.56 -9.80
C GLN A 37 -20.07 -13.87 -9.03
N ALA A 38 -18.94 -14.28 -8.48
CA ALA A 38 -18.80 -15.56 -7.80
C ALA A 38 -19.44 -15.58 -6.40
N PHE A 39 -19.41 -14.45 -5.65
CA PHE A 39 -19.78 -14.44 -4.23
C PHE A 39 -20.81 -13.39 -3.81
N PHE A 40 -21.08 -12.39 -4.65
CA PHE A 40 -22.02 -11.30 -4.36
C PHE A 40 -23.04 -11.13 -5.49
N PRO A 41 -23.69 -12.22 -5.99
CA PRO A 41 -24.64 -12.09 -7.09
C PRO A 41 -25.84 -11.23 -6.68
N ASP A 42 -26.19 -10.28 -7.55
CA ASP A 42 -27.37 -9.41 -7.40
C ASP A 42 -28.02 -9.24 -8.77
N HIS A 43 -29.26 -8.79 -8.81
CA HIS A 43 -29.97 -8.42 -10.04
C HIS A 43 -29.26 -7.25 -10.76
N SER A 44 -28.57 -6.37 -10.03
CA SER A 44 -27.76 -5.30 -10.60
C SER A 44 -26.27 -5.65 -10.53
N PRO A 45 -25.56 -5.69 -11.66
CA PRO A 45 -24.10 -5.87 -11.67
C PRO A 45 -23.35 -4.83 -10.85
N VAL A 46 -23.85 -3.59 -10.79
CA VAL A 46 -23.26 -2.49 -10.01
C VAL A 46 -23.39 -2.76 -8.52
N THR A 47 -24.57 -3.20 -8.03
CA THR A 47 -24.78 -3.55 -6.62
C THR A 47 -23.86 -4.69 -6.20
N SER A 48 -23.72 -5.72 -7.02
CA SER A 48 -22.80 -6.85 -6.82
C SER A 48 -21.34 -6.36 -6.68
N LEU A 49 -20.90 -5.48 -7.58
CA LEU A 49 -19.58 -4.91 -7.56
C LEU A 49 -19.33 -4.01 -6.32
N LEU A 50 -20.30 -3.17 -5.96
CA LEU A 50 -20.22 -2.32 -4.77
C LEU A 50 -20.14 -3.14 -3.48
N ALA A 51 -20.89 -4.24 -3.37
CA ALA A 51 -20.81 -5.16 -2.23
C ALA A 51 -19.42 -5.80 -2.12
N THR A 52 -18.82 -6.18 -3.26
CA THR A 52 -17.47 -6.72 -3.31
C THR A 52 -16.42 -5.69 -2.90
N MET A 53 -16.54 -4.45 -3.38
CA MET A 53 -15.65 -3.35 -3.01
C MET A 53 -15.79 -2.99 -1.52
N ALA A 54 -17.01 -3.01 -0.97
CA ALA A 54 -17.24 -2.82 0.45
C ALA A 54 -16.56 -3.90 1.29
N SER A 55 -16.59 -5.17 0.86
CA SER A 55 -15.89 -6.26 1.54
C SER A 55 -14.37 -6.08 1.55
N SER A 56 -13.80 -5.48 0.49
CA SER A 56 -12.39 -5.07 0.48
C SER A 56 -12.11 -3.98 1.51
N GLY A 57 -12.97 -2.98 1.62
CA GLY A 57 -12.87 -1.90 2.61
C GLY A 57 -12.97 -2.37 4.06
N VAL A 58 -13.85 -3.34 4.34
CA VAL A 58 -14.04 -3.92 5.68
C VAL A 58 -12.75 -4.50 6.25
N ALA A 59 -11.88 -5.09 5.44
CA ALA A 59 -10.57 -5.57 5.87
C ALA A 59 -9.72 -4.44 6.49
N LEU A 60 -9.81 -3.22 5.96
CA LEU A 60 -9.03 -2.08 6.45
C LEU A 60 -9.62 -1.45 7.73
N VAL A 61 -10.93 -1.61 7.97
CA VAL A 61 -11.56 -1.16 9.23
C VAL A 61 -10.97 -1.92 10.43
N VAL A 62 -10.70 -3.20 10.25
CA VAL A 62 -10.18 -4.09 11.31
C VAL A 62 -8.65 -3.95 11.48
N ARG A 63 -7.96 -3.37 10.51
CA ARG A 63 -6.49 -3.23 10.49
C ARG A 63 -5.92 -2.50 11.72
N PRO A 64 -6.45 -1.36 12.20
CA PRO A 64 -5.99 -0.72 13.44
C PRO A 64 -6.18 -1.61 14.68
N LEU A 65 -7.29 -2.36 14.75
CA LEU A 65 -7.53 -3.32 15.83
C LEU A 65 -6.53 -4.46 15.81
N GLY A 66 -6.26 -5.02 14.63
CA GLY A 66 -5.24 -6.04 14.42
C GLY A 66 -3.85 -5.57 14.89
N GLY A 67 -3.47 -4.35 14.51
CA GLY A 67 -2.21 -3.74 14.94
C GLY A 67 -2.08 -3.65 16.46
N PHE A 68 -3.14 -3.21 17.16
CA PHE A 68 -3.16 -3.13 18.62
C PHE A 68 -3.09 -4.52 19.27
N ILE A 69 -3.95 -5.45 18.87
CA ILE A 69 -4.03 -6.82 19.43
C ILE A 69 -2.69 -7.54 19.24
N LEU A 70 -2.13 -7.48 18.03
CA LEU A 70 -0.87 -8.15 17.70
C LEU A 70 0.33 -7.51 18.39
N ALA A 71 0.33 -6.19 18.60
CA ALA A 71 1.38 -5.52 19.38
C ALA A 71 1.38 -5.99 20.84
N VAL A 72 0.23 -5.98 21.52
CA VAL A 72 0.08 -6.48 22.90
C VAL A 72 0.49 -7.94 22.99
N TRP A 73 0.09 -8.75 22.01
CA TRP A 73 0.45 -10.18 21.98
C TRP A 73 1.95 -10.39 21.74
N ALA A 74 2.57 -9.57 20.88
CA ALA A 74 4.01 -9.58 20.63
C ALA A 74 4.81 -9.24 21.89
N ASP A 75 4.35 -8.24 22.65
CA ASP A 75 4.99 -7.86 23.92
C ASP A 75 4.92 -8.98 24.96
N LYS A 76 3.80 -9.71 25.03
CA LYS A 76 3.59 -10.78 26.00
C LYS A 76 4.30 -12.09 25.63
N TYR A 77 4.24 -12.50 24.37
CA TYR A 77 4.69 -13.82 23.90
C TYR A 77 5.92 -13.79 23.00
N GLY A 78 6.40 -12.57 22.66
CA GLY A 78 7.56 -12.32 21.81
C GLY A 78 7.20 -12.06 20.34
N HIS A 79 7.90 -11.11 19.73
CA HIS A 79 7.68 -10.64 18.36
C HIS A 79 7.70 -11.76 17.32
N HIS A 80 8.55 -12.78 17.52
CA HIS A 80 8.61 -13.93 16.63
C HIS A 80 7.29 -14.68 16.54
N LYS A 81 6.70 -15.00 17.69
CA LYS A 81 5.44 -15.76 17.73
C LYS A 81 4.31 -14.94 17.12
N ALA A 82 4.30 -13.61 17.36
CA ALA A 82 3.32 -12.71 16.77
C ALA A 82 3.45 -12.65 15.24
N LEU A 83 4.65 -12.49 14.71
CA LEU A 83 4.89 -12.50 13.26
C LEU A 83 4.49 -13.83 12.61
N MET A 84 4.82 -14.96 13.24
CA MET A 84 4.40 -16.27 12.75
C MET A 84 2.89 -16.43 12.74
N PHE A 85 2.20 -15.91 13.77
CA PHE A 85 0.74 -15.94 13.85
C PHE A 85 0.10 -15.10 12.73
N VAL A 86 0.65 -13.91 12.43
CA VAL A 86 0.24 -13.09 11.28
C VAL A 86 0.30 -13.90 9.98
N PHE A 87 1.39 -14.65 9.74
CA PHE A 87 1.49 -15.50 8.56
C PHE A 87 0.44 -16.60 8.50
N TYR A 88 0.17 -17.26 9.63
CA TYR A 88 -0.90 -18.25 9.67
C TYR A 88 -2.27 -17.65 9.38
N LEU A 89 -2.56 -16.46 9.93
CA LEU A 89 -3.80 -15.76 9.63
C LEU A 89 -3.92 -15.40 8.14
N MET A 90 -2.85 -14.87 7.52
CA MET A 90 -2.82 -14.56 6.09
C MET A 90 -3.00 -15.82 5.24
N ALA A 91 -2.28 -16.90 5.56
CA ALA A 91 -2.40 -18.17 4.85
C ALA A 91 -3.83 -18.73 4.89
N VAL A 92 -4.45 -18.74 6.08
CA VAL A 92 -5.82 -19.21 6.26
C VAL A 92 -6.79 -18.34 5.48
N ALA A 93 -6.65 -17.03 5.55
CA ALA A 93 -7.52 -16.09 4.83
C ALA A 93 -7.42 -16.25 3.30
N THR A 94 -6.19 -16.34 2.76
CA THR A 94 -5.96 -16.56 1.33
C THR A 94 -6.47 -17.93 0.88
N MET A 95 -6.31 -18.99 1.70
CA MET A 95 -6.91 -20.29 1.46
C MET A 95 -8.44 -20.21 1.37
N LEU A 96 -9.07 -19.54 2.32
CA LEU A 96 -10.53 -19.36 2.30
C LEU A 96 -10.99 -18.68 1.01
N ILE A 97 -10.30 -17.61 0.56
CA ILE A 97 -10.66 -16.94 -0.70
C ILE A 97 -10.48 -17.87 -1.90
N ALA A 98 -9.34 -18.57 -1.98
CA ALA A 98 -8.99 -19.42 -3.13
C ALA A 98 -9.92 -20.62 -3.31
N PHE A 99 -10.31 -21.27 -2.21
CA PHE A 99 -10.98 -22.57 -2.25
C PHE A 99 -12.46 -22.54 -1.87
N THR A 100 -13.02 -21.40 -1.45
CA THR A 100 -14.45 -21.31 -1.15
C THR A 100 -15.28 -21.55 -2.41
N PRO A 101 -16.26 -22.47 -2.38
CA PRO A 101 -17.22 -22.66 -3.45
C PRO A 101 -18.02 -21.37 -3.71
N SER A 102 -18.48 -21.18 -4.95
CA SER A 102 -19.25 -20.00 -5.34
C SER A 102 -20.61 -19.92 -4.64
N TYR A 103 -21.23 -18.75 -4.70
CA TYR A 103 -22.59 -18.51 -4.18
C TYR A 103 -23.62 -19.50 -4.78
N SER A 104 -23.50 -19.85 -6.06
CA SER A 104 -24.37 -20.82 -6.72
C SER A 104 -24.33 -22.21 -6.09
N THR A 105 -23.25 -22.55 -5.38
CA THR A 105 -23.06 -23.87 -4.76
C THR A 105 -23.51 -23.91 -3.29
N ILE A 106 -23.09 -22.92 -2.48
CA ILE A 106 -23.33 -22.89 -1.03
C ILE A 106 -24.11 -21.65 -0.54
N GLY A 107 -24.63 -20.85 -1.46
CA GLY A 107 -25.47 -19.70 -1.13
C GLY A 107 -24.77 -18.64 -0.30
N LEU A 108 -25.49 -18.01 0.61
CA LEU A 108 -24.99 -16.91 1.46
C LEU A 108 -23.75 -17.29 2.30
N ALA A 109 -23.56 -18.58 2.60
CA ALA A 109 -22.36 -19.04 3.31
C ALA A 109 -21.07 -18.68 2.56
N ALA A 110 -21.09 -18.70 1.22
CA ALA A 110 -19.93 -18.29 0.41
C ALA A 110 -19.55 -16.81 0.68
N THR A 111 -20.53 -15.92 0.65
CA THR A 111 -20.34 -14.49 0.96
C THR A 111 -19.78 -14.28 2.38
N CYS A 112 -20.36 -14.96 3.37
CA CYS A 112 -19.91 -14.87 4.76
C CYS A 112 -18.46 -15.33 4.92
N VAL A 113 -18.05 -16.41 4.26
CA VAL A 113 -16.67 -16.90 4.29
C VAL A 113 -15.70 -15.90 3.67
N ILE A 114 -16.06 -15.29 2.53
CA ILE A 114 -15.22 -14.27 1.91
C ILE A 114 -15.07 -13.03 2.79
N VAL A 115 -16.16 -12.52 3.38
CA VAL A 115 -16.10 -11.37 4.31
C VAL A 115 -15.25 -11.73 5.53
N PHE A 116 -15.41 -12.93 6.09
CA PHE A 116 -14.61 -13.40 7.22
C PHE A 116 -13.11 -13.50 6.85
N ALA A 117 -12.79 -14.03 5.66
CA ALA A 117 -11.42 -14.08 5.16
C ALA A 117 -10.81 -12.67 5.04
N ARG A 118 -11.57 -11.70 4.55
CA ARG A 118 -11.14 -10.29 4.48
C ARG A 118 -10.88 -9.68 5.86
N LEU A 119 -11.72 -9.98 6.85
CA LEU A 119 -11.50 -9.57 8.24
C LEU A 119 -10.19 -10.16 8.80
N LEU A 120 -9.90 -11.44 8.55
CA LEU A 120 -8.65 -12.08 8.95
C LEU A 120 -7.42 -11.42 8.29
N GLN A 121 -7.49 -11.11 6.99
CA GLN A 121 -6.43 -10.39 6.29
C GLN A 121 -6.20 -9.01 6.92
N GLY A 122 -7.27 -8.27 7.22
CA GLY A 122 -7.19 -6.97 7.88
C GLY A 122 -6.53 -7.03 9.25
N LEU A 123 -6.90 -8.02 10.09
CA LEU A 123 -6.28 -8.24 11.39
C LEU A 123 -4.78 -8.51 11.26
N ALA A 124 -4.38 -9.33 10.29
CA ALA A 124 -2.98 -9.71 10.10
C ALA A 124 -2.08 -8.52 9.75
N THR A 125 -2.54 -7.61 8.89
CA THR A 125 -1.70 -6.58 8.24
C THR A 125 -1.48 -5.30 9.06
N GLY A 126 -2.10 -5.17 10.25
CA GLY A 126 -2.18 -3.90 10.99
C GLY A 126 -0.87 -3.27 11.48
N GLY A 127 0.15 -4.08 11.80
CA GLY A 127 1.37 -3.57 12.47
C GLY A 127 2.61 -3.45 11.58
N GLU A 128 2.62 -4.05 10.41
CA GLU A 128 3.85 -4.31 9.66
C GLU A 128 4.52 -3.05 9.08
N PHE A 129 3.74 -2.14 8.49
CA PHE A 129 4.31 -0.93 7.86
C PHE A 129 5.10 -0.06 8.84
N GLY A 130 4.55 0.18 10.03
CA GLY A 130 5.20 1.02 11.04
C GLY A 130 6.54 0.43 11.52
N ILE A 131 6.57 -0.87 11.77
CA ILE A 131 7.77 -1.60 12.24
C ILE A 131 8.83 -1.62 11.13
N SER A 132 8.45 -2.00 9.92
CA SER A 132 9.36 -2.10 8.76
C SER A 132 9.99 -0.76 8.43
N SER A 133 9.19 0.32 8.39
CA SER A 133 9.68 1.68 8.11
C SER A 133 10.63 2.19 9.18
N ALA A 134 10.28 2.02 10.46
CA ALA A 134 11.13 2.44 11.57
C ALA A 134 12.47 1.68 11.57
N LEU A 135 12.44 0.39 11.26
CA LEU A 135 13.61 -0.45 11.16
C LEU A 135 14.52 -0.05 9.99
N LEU A 136 13.94 0.16 8.80
CA LEU A 136 14.69 0.63 7.63
C LEU A 136 15.41 1.96 7.89
N VAL A 137 14.73 2.92 8.53
CA VAL A 137 15.34 4.20 8.91
C VAL A 137 16.49 4.03 9.90
N SER A 138 16.34 3.13 10.87
CA SER A 138 17.37 2.89 11.91
C SER A 138 18.60 2.18 11.38
N LEU A 139 18.43 1.32 10.38
CA LEU A 139 19.50 0.52 9.75
C LEU A 139 20.16 1.20 8.56
N SER A 140 19.56 2.27 8.04
CA SER A 140 20.08 2.98 6.86
C SER A 140 21.23 3.90 7.24
N PRO A 141 22.29 4.00 6.41
CA PRO A 141 23.36 4.99 6.55
C PRO A 141 22.80 6.40 6.60
N SER A 142 23.38 7.28 7.42
CA SER A 142 22.90 8.64 7.67
C SER A 142 22.82 9.52 6.42
N ASP A 143 23.73 9.30 5.45
CA ASP A 143 23.87 10.03 4.19
C ASP A 143 22.98 9.52 3.06
N LYS A 144 22.37 8.31 3.20
CA LYS A 144 21.59 7.61 2.15
C LYS A 144 20.24 7.09 2.64
N LYS A 145 19.67 7.74 3.65
CA LYS A 145 18.39 7.30 4.24
C LYS A 145 17.24 7.32 3.24
N GLY A 146 17.17 8.34 2.39
CA GLY A 146 16.15 8.44 1.35
C GLY A 146 16.21 7.26 0.38
N PHE A 147 17.40 6.94 -0.14
CA PHE A 147 17.59 5.79 -1.02
C PHE A 147 17.15 4.46 -0.36
N TYR A 148 17.68 4.15 0.82
CA TYR A 148 17.40 2.85 1.45
C TYR A 148 15.95 2.70 1.91
N THR A 149 15.32 3.76 2.42
CA THR A 149 13.92 3.70 2.84
C THR A 149 12.95 3.66 1.66
N SER A 150 13.35 4.18 0.49
CA SER A 150 12.56 4.10 -0.74
C SER A 150 12.35 2.66 -1.22
N LEU A 151 13.27 1.75 -0.89
CA LEU A 151 13.18 0.32 -1.27
C LEU A 151 11.95 -0.37 -0.68
N GLN A 152 11.37 0.15 0.41
CA GLN A 152 10.11 -0.35 0.93
C GLN A 152 8.97 -0.15 -0.08
N MET A 153 8.88 1.03 -0.69
CA MET A 153 7.87 1.31 -1.72
C MET A 153 8.14 0.51 -3.00
N VAL A 154 9.40 0.31 -3.36
CA VAL A 154 9.78 -0.61 -4.45
C VAL A 154 9.23 -2.02 -4.18
N GLY A 155 9.41 -2.54 -2.96
CA GLY A 155 8.88 -3.86 -2.59
C GLY A 155 7.35 -3.95 -2.73
N GLN A 156 6.62 -2.94 -2.25
CA GLN A 156 5.16 -2.87 -2.39
C GLN A 156 4.72 -2.84 -3.86
N LEU A 157 5.32 -1.97 -4.68
CA LEU A 157 4.96 -1.88 -6.09
C LEU A 157 5.38 -3.11 -6.89
N LEU A 158 6.49 -3.78 -6.55
CA LEU A 158 6.85 -5.07 -7.15
C LEU A 158 5.77 -6.13 -6.90
N ALA A 159 5.22 -6.17 -5.70
CA ALA A 159 4.13 -7.08 -5.37
C ALA A 159 2.86 -6.77 -6.18
N ILE A 160 2.51 -5.49 -6.33
CA ILE A 160 1.38 -5.04 -7.14
C ILE A 160 1.63 -5.37 -8.62
N LEU A 161 2.85 -5.15 -9.12
CA LEU A 161 3.24 -5.50 -10.49
C LEU A 161 3.14 -7.01 -10.74
N MET A 162 3.61 -7.83 -9.82
CA MET A 162 3.45 -9.30 -9.90
C MET A 162 1.97 -9.67 -9.98
N GLY A 163 1.12 -9.09 -9.13
CA GLY A 163 -0.32 -9.32 -9.16
C GLY A 163 -0.95 -8.91 -10.49
N SER A 164 -0.68 -7.69 -10.96
CA SER A 164 -1.16 -7.19 -12.25
C SER A 164 -0.66 -8.04 -13.43
N SER A 165 0.61 -8.48 -13.39
CA SER A 165 1.19 -9.34 -14.43
C SER A 165 0.52 -10.73 -14.50
N VAL A 166 0.24 -11.32 -13.33
CA VAL A 166 -0.51 -12.59 -13.30
C VAL A 166 -1.90 -12.41 -13.90
N CYS A 167 -2.59 -11.31 -13.57
CA CYS A 167 -3.90 -11.00 -14.15
C CYS A 167 -3.81 -10.77 -15.67
N LEU A 168 -2.79 -10.06 -16.14
CA LEU A 168 -2.54 -9.86 -17.57
C LEU A 168 -2.34 -11.21 -18.28
N ILE A 169 -1.48 -12.09 -17.75
CA ILE A 169 -1.25 -13.42 -18.32
C ILE A 169 -2.55 -14.21 -18.39
N LEU A 170 -3.34 -14.20 -17.34
CA LEU A 170 -4.62 -14.89 -17.32
C LEU A 170 -5.59 -14.35 -18.38
N THR A 171 -5.67 -13.04 -18.57
CA THR A 171 -6.54 -12.44 -19.59
C THR A 171 -6.04 -12.66 -21.02
N LEU A 172 -4.75 -12.92 -21.23
CA LEU A 172 -4.18 -13.26 -22.53
C LEU A 172 -4.44 -14.71 -22.95
N TYR A 173 -4.36 -15.64 -21.99
CA TYR A 173 -4.37 -17.08 -22.28
C TYR A 173 -5.66 -17.80 -21.91
N CYS A 174 -6.52 -17.20 -21.07
CA CYS A 174 -7.80 -17.78 -20.67
C CYS A 174 -8.97 -17.10 -21.38
N SER A 175 -9.96 -17.89 -21.79
CA SER A 175 -11.23 -17.32 -22.24
C SER A 175 -11.97 -16.64 -21.09
N ASN A 176 -12.87 -15.69 -21.40
CA ASN A 176 -13.70 -15.04 -20.40
C ASN A 176 -14.47 -16.06 -19.55
N GLU A 177 -15.01 -17.10 -20.19
CA GLU A 177 -15.73 -18.17 -19.50
C GLU A 177 -14.85 -18.86 -18.46
N THR A 178 -13.64 -19.28 -18.85
CA THR A 178 -12.66 -19.90 -17.93
C THR A 178 -12.25 -18.96 -16.80
N LEU A 179 -12.08 -17.67 -17.08
CA LEU A 179 -11.77 -16.66 -16.07
C LEU A 179 -12.86 -16.57 -15.01
N TYR A 180 -14.13 -16.48 -15.41
CA TYR A 180 -15.27 -16.40 -14.49
C TYR A 180 -15.56 -17.70 -13.75
N GLN A 181 -15.33 -18.86 -14.37
CA GLN A 181 -15.57 -20.15 -13.74
C GLN A 181 -14.50 -20.53 -12.70
N PHE A 182 -13.22 -20.38 -13.05
CA PHE A 182 -12.14 -20.95 -12.25
C PHE A 182 -10.86 -20.10 -12.17
N ALA A 183 -10.38 -19.54 -13.33
CA ALA A 183 -9.00 -19.04 -13.41
C ALA A 183 -8.72 -17.83 -12.50
N TRP A 184 -9.72 -17.08 -12.08
CA TRP A 184 -9.58 -16.01 -11.11
C TRP A 184 -9.03 -16.47 -9.73
N ARG A 185 -9.08 -17.78 -9.42
CA ARG A 185 -8.51 -18.36 -8.19
C ARG A 185 -7.00 -18.54 -8.26
N ILE A 186 -6.42 -18.62 -9.46
CA ILE A 186 -4.98 -18.88 -9.66
C ILE A 186 -4.10 -17.84 -8.97
N PRO A 187 -4.36 -16.52 -9.05
CA PRO A 187 -3.55 -15.53 -8.35
C PRO A 187 -3.51 -15.74 -6.84
N PHE A 188 -4.62 -16.15 -6.21
CA PHE A 188 -4.67 -16.47 -4.78
C PHE A 188 -3.89 -17.74 -4.44
N ALA A 189 -3.97 -18.76 -5.28
CA ALA A 189 -3.18 -19.99 -5.13
C ALA A 189 -1.67 -19.70 -5.22
N LEU A 190 -1.25 -18.80 -6.12
CA LEU A 190 0.13 -18.33 -6.18
C LEU A 190 0.53 -17.57 -4.91
N GLY A 191 -0.35 -16.76 -4.32
CA GLY A 191 -0.15 -16.12 -3.02
C GLY A 191 0.19 -17.14 -1.92
N LEU A 192 -0.52 -18.28 -1.88
CA LEU A 192 -0.24 -19.36 -0.94
C LEU A 192 1.17 -19.95 -1.10
N LEU A 193 1.70 -20.02 -2.32
CA LEU A 193 3.07 -20.49 -2.57
C LEU A 193 4.15 -19.50 -2.10
N ILE A 194 3.81 -18.21 -2.06
CA ILE A 194 4.73 -17.16 -1.61
C ILE A 194 4.88 -17.18 -0.06
N ILE A 195 3.85 -17.59 0.68
CA ILE A 195 3.84 -17.61 2.15
C ILE A 195 5.02 -18.41 2.76
N PRO A 196 5.32 -19.65 2.36
CA PRO A 196 6.48 -20.39 2.86
C PRO A 196 7.81 -19.66 2.65
N LEU A 197 7.98 -18.97 1.54
CA LEU A 197 9.19 -18.21 1.24
C LEU A 197 9.39 -17.06 2.24
N GLY A 198 8.34 -16.31 2.54
CA GLY A 198 8.37 -15.26 3.55
C GLY A 198 8.67 -15.77 4.94
N TRP A 199 8.13 -16.93 5.28
CA TRP A 199 8.41 -17.60 6.54
C TRP A 199 9.89 -17.98 6.70
N ILE A 200 10.50 -18.58 5.67
CA ILE A 200 11.93 -18.92 5.64
C ILE A 200 12.79 -17.66 5.79
N LEU A 201 12.44 -16.59 5.05
CA LEU A 201 13.18 -15.35 5.05
C LEU A 201 13.14 -14.65 6.41
N ARG A 202 11.97 -14.60 7.06
CA ARG A 202 11.81 -14.01 8.40
C ARG A 202 12.50 -14.84 9.50
N ARG A 203 12.52 -16.17 9.40
CA ARG A 203 13.30 -17.01 10.31
C ARG A 203 14.80 -16.70 10.26
N ARG A 204 15.35 -16.38 9.10
CA ARG A 204 16.76 -15.98 8.96
C ARG A 204 17.04 -14.62 9.59
N LEU A 205 16.17 -13.64 9.36
CA LEU A 205 16.30 -12.28 9.95
C LEU A 205 16.32 -12.32 11.49
N GLN A 206 15.58 -13.19 12.11
CA GLN A 206 15.50 -13.28 13.57
C GLN A 206 16.77 -13.82 14.23
N ARG A 207 17.54 -14.63 13.53
CA ARG A 207 18.83 -15.12 14.03
C ARG A 207 19.89 -14.02 14.02
N GLU A 208 19.73 -13.01 13.18
CA GLU A 208 20.69 -11.91 13.03
C GLU A 208 20.37 -10.72 13.97
N PHE A 209 19.12 -10.58 14.43
CA PHE A 209 18.71 -9.47 15.31
C PHE A 209 18.19 -9.96 16.66
N THR A 210 18.95 -9.70 17.70
CA THR A 210 18.46 -9.74 19.09
C THR A 210 17.70 -8.44 19.36
N TRP A 211 16.38 -8.50 19.25
CA TRP A 211 15.50 -7.39 19.62
C TRP A 211 15.65 -7.13 21.12
N LYS A 212 16.23 -5.99 21.50
CA LYS A 212 16.18 -5.54 22.88
C LYS A 212 14.72 -5.31 23.25
N LYS A 213 14.27 -6.02 24.26
CA LYS A 213 12.96 -5.88 24.87
C LYS A 213 12.95 -4.54 25.64
N GLU A 214 12.59 -3.43 24.98
CA GLU A 214 12.21 -2.24 25.71
C GLU A 214 10.79 -2.49 26.24
N GLN A 215 10.70 -2.76 27.55
CA GLN A 215 9.43 -2.73 28.25
C GLN A 215 8.95 -1.27 28.31
N GLN A 216 8.24 -0.84 27.27
CA GLN A 216 7.58 0.46 27.31
C GLN A 216 6.24 0.30 28.04
N ASP A 217 6.06 1.14 29.06
CA ASP A 217 4.78 1.27 29.74
C ASP A 217 3.74 1.80 28.74
N THR A 218 2.71 1.00 28.45
CA THR A 218 1.67 1.32 27.48
C THR A 218 0.98 2.65 27.77
N GLY A 219 0.86 3.02 29.05
CA GLY A 219 0.28 4.30 29.47
C GLY A 219 1.15 5.51 29.07
N LYS A 220 2.46 5.40 29.24
CA LYS A 220 3.42 6.43 28.81
C LYS A 220 3.44 6.56 27.30
N LEU A 221 3.41 5.44 26.56
CA LEU A 221 3.37 5.42 25.10
C LEU A 221 2.17 6.18 24.56
N LEU A 222 0.97 5.94 25.10
CA LEU A 222 -0.26 6.64 24.68
C LEU A 222 -0.19 8.15 24.91
N ILE A 223 0.40 8.59 26.03
CA ILE A 223 0.59 10.02 26.32
C ILE A 223 1.55 10.64 25.28
N MET A 224 2.68 9.99 24.98
CA MET A 224 3.64 10.46 23.99
C MET A 224 3.05 10.54 22.58
N VAL A 225 2.23 9.56 22.18
CA VAL A 225 1.51 9.57 20.91
C VAL A 225 0.52 10.74 20.85
N LYS A 226 -0.24 10.99 21.93
CA LYS A 226 -1.16 12.13 22.02
C LYS A 226 -0.46 13.49 21.88
N GLN A 227 0.78 13.61 22.28
CA GLN A 227 1.58 14.84 22.12
C GLN A 227 1.98 15.10 20.66
N GLN A 228 1.96 14.07 19.78
CA GLN A 228 2.36 14.16 18.38
C GLN A 228 1.20 14.50 17.42
N LYS A 229 0.11 15.13 17.87
CA LYS A 229 -1.11 15.35 17.06
C LYS A 229 -0.84 16.04 15.72
N ARG A 230 -0.01 17.09 15.70
CA ARG A 230 0.34 17.81 14.47
C ARG A 230 1.12 16.93 13.51
N SER A 231 2.13 16.21 14.00
CA SER A 231 2.93 15.28 13.19
C SER A 231 2.09 14.12 12.68
N LEU A 232 1.16 13.59 13.49
CA LEU A 232 0.22 12.56 13.08
C LEU A 232 -0.70 13.03 11.94
N LEU A 233 -1.22 14.26 12.03
CA LEU A 233 -2.06 14.82 10.97
C LEU A 233 -1.28 15.05 9.68
N ILE A 234 -0.05 15.57 9.76
CA ILE A 234 0.82 15.74 8.58
C ILE A 234 1.14 14.38 7.97
N ALA A 235 1.54 13.39 8.78
CA ALA A 235 1.83 12.03 8.31
C ALA A 235 0.61 11.38 7.63
N PHE A 236 -0.57 11.46 8.27
CA PHE A 236 -1.84 11.01 7.72
C PHE A 236 -2.12 11.65 6.36
N SER A 237 -1.99 12.97 6.25
CA SER A 237 -2.26 13.72 5.03
C SER A 237 -1.26 13.40 3.92
N LEU A 238 0.02 13.17 4.24
CA LEU A 238 1.02 12.70 3.28
C LEU A 238 0.68 11.28 2.77
N VAL A 239 0.28 10.38 3.66
CA VAL A 239 -0.10 9.02 3.27
C VAL A 239 -1.39 9.00 2.46
N ALA A 240 -2.32 9.95 2.65
CA ALA A 240 -3.57 10.04 1.91
C ALA A 240 -3.35 10.12 0.39
N GLY A 241 -2.44 10.98 -0.10
CA GLY A 241 -2.12 11.06 -1.52
C GLY A 241 -1.43 9.81 -2.06
N CYS A 242 -0.54 9.20 -1.25
CA CYS A 242 0.09 7.93 -1.61
C CYS A 242 -0.95 6.82 -1.80
N THR A 243 -1.78 6.64 -0.78
CA THR A 243 -2.81 5.59 -0.76
C THR A 243 -3.85 5.82 -1.85
N GLY A 244 -4.34 7.06 -1.98
CA GLY A 244 -5.27 7.43 -3.04
C GLY A 244 -4.72 7.08 -4.42
N SER A 245 -3.45 7.39 -4.69
CA SER A 245 -2.80 7.09 -5.97
C SER A 245 -2.67 5.58 -6.24
N ILE A 246 -2.24 4.80 -5.24
CA ILE A 246 -2.13 3.32 -5.39
C ILE A 246 -3.50 2.71 -5.70
N TYR A 247 -4.51 3.07 -4.93
CA TYR A 247 -5.82 2.45 -5.05
C TYR A 247 -6.61 2.93 -6.27
N THR A 248 -6.38 4.15 -6.75
CA THR A 248 -6.99 4.63 -8.00
C THR A 248 -6.26 4.11 -9.22
N LEU A 249 -5.00 4.51 -9.43
CA LEU A 249 -4.28 4.21 -10.67
C LEU A 249 -3.83 2.74 -10.76
N PHE A 250 -3.30 2.17 -9.68
CA PHE A 250 -2.69 0.84 -9.78
C PHE A 250 -3.64 -0.30 -9.40
N SER A 251 -4.73 -0.02 -8.68
CA SER A 251 -5.66 -1.05 -8.24
C SER A 251 -7.01 -1.00 -8.97
N TYR A 252 -7.62 0.18 -9.08
CA TYR A 252 -8.95 0.34 -9.63
C TYR A 252 -8.98 0.64 -11.14
N MET A 253 -7.87 1.14 -11.73
CA MET A 253 -7.82 1.50 -13.15
C MET A 253 -8.26 0.36 -14.09
N PRO A 254 -7.88 -0.93 -13.89
CA PRO A 254 -8.39 -2.00 -14.76
C PRO A 254 -9.92 -2.12 -14.74
N THR A 255 -10.53 -1.99 -13.56
CA THR A 255 -12.00 -1.99 -13.41
C THR A 255 -12.63 -0.77 -14.07
N TYR A 256 -12.05 0.42 -13.86
CA TYR A 256 -12.50 1.68 -14.48
C TYR A 256 -12.46 1.62 -16.01
N CYS A 257 -11.36 1.16 -16.58
CA CYS A 257 -11.20 1.00 -18.02
C CYS A 257 -12.24 0.05 -18.62
N LYS A 258 -12.52 -1.06 -17.94
CA LYS A 258 -13.51 -2.04 -18.38
C LYS A 258 -14.93 -1.49 -18.32
N LEU A 259 -15.30 -0.82 -17.23
CA LEU A 259 -16.68 -0.38 -16.99
C LEU A 259 -17.05 0.89 -17.74
N TYR A 260 -16.13 1.86 -17.82
CA TYR A 260 -16.45 3.21 -18.28
C TYR A 260 -15.78 3.61 -19.60
N LEU A 261 -14.65 2.97 -19.95
CA LEU A 261 -13.91 3.27 -21.17
C LEU A 261 -14.05 2.18 -22.25
N ASN A 262 -14.74 1.07 -21.96
CA ASN A 262 -14.92 -0.07 -22.88
C ASN A 262 -13.60 -0.71 -23.39
N LEU A 263 -12.50 -0.53 -22.64
CA LEU A 263 -11.24 -1.22 -22.94
C LEU A 263 -11.30 -2.66 -22.44
N SER A 264 -10.54 -3.54 -23.07
CA SER A 264 -10.39 -4.92 -22.61
C SER A 264 -9.60 -4.96 -21.30
N LEU A 265 -9.82 -5.97 -20.45
CA LEU A 265 -9.03 -6.15 -19.22
C LEU A 265 -7.54 -6.35 -19.52
N THR A 266 -7.22 -6.99 -20.65
CA THR A 266 -5.83 -7.15 -21.09
C THR A 266 -5.15 -5.80 -21.35
N GLU A 267 -5.81 -4.91 -22.09
CA GLU A 267 -5.30 -3.55 -22.33
C GLU A 267 -5.16 -2.76 -21.02
N ALA A 268 -6.13 -2.88 -20.14
CA ALA A 268 -6.13 -2.21 -18.85
C ALA A 268 -4.99 -2.69 -17.95
N TYR A 269 -4.76 -4.00 -17.83
CA TYR A 269 -3.64 -4.54 -17.04
C TYR A 269 -2.29 -4.20 -17.66
N LEU A 270 -2.17 -4.16 -19.00
CA LEU A 270 -0.95 -3.76 -19.67
C LEU A 270 -0.59 -2.30 -19.35
N GLY A 271 -1.56 -1.40 -19.45
CA GLY A 271 -1.38 0.01 -19.06
C GLY A 271 -0.94 0.16 -17.62
N THR A 272 -1.70 -0.43 -16.69
CA THR A 272 -1.39 -0.39 -15.26
C THR A 272 -0.02 -0.97 -14.94
N ALA A 273 0.34 -2.12 -15.51
CA ALA A 273 1.65 -2.73 -15.30
C ALA A 273 2.79 -1.84 -15.79
N SER A 274 2.62 -1.12 -16.91
CA SER A 274 3.61 -0.17 -17.43
C SER A 274 3.85 1.00 -16.47
N GLY A 275 2.78 1.60 -15.93
CA GLY A 275 2.87 2.70 -14.96
C GLY A 275 3.53 2.29 -13.65
N ILE A 276 3.20 1.10 -13.14
CA ILE A 276 3.84 0.53 -11.94
C ILE A 276 5.34 0.33 -12.20
N LEU A 277 5.71 -0.21 -13.37
CA LEU A 277 7.11 -0.44 -13.73
C LEU A 277 7.91 0.87 -13.76
N VAL A 278 7.37 1.92 -14.38
CA VAL A 278 7.99 3.25 -14.39
C VAL A 278 8.16 3.78 -12.97
N SER A 279 7.14 3.62 -12.11
CA SER A 279 7.24 4.03 -10.71
C SER A 279 8.34 3.28 -9.97
N ILE A 280 8.45 1.96 -10.13
CA ILE A 280 9.48 1.12 -9.50
C ILE A 280 10.89 1.61 -9.87
N LEU A 281 11.12 1.90 -11.16
CA LEU A 281 12.43 2.35 -11.65
C LEU A 281 12.81 3.75 -11.13
N THR A 282 11.83 4.61 -10.93
CA THR A 282 12.05 6.01 -10.54
C THR A 282 12.12 6.21 -9.03
N ILE A 283 11.47 5.39 -8.21
CA ILE A 283 11.48 5.48 -6.75
C ILE A 283 12.89 5.57 -6.15
N PRO A 284 13.85 4.66 -6.43
CA PRO A 284 15.18 4.73 -5.82
C PRO A 284 15.98 5.95 -6.28
N PHE A 285 15.78 6.38 -7.54
CA PHE A 285 16.41 7.58 -8.08
C PHE A 285 15.99 8.83 -7.30
N PHE A 286 14.67 9.04 -7.10
CA PHE A 286 14.18 10.19 -6.36
C PHE A 286 14.44 10.08 -4.84
N GLY A 287 14.50 8.85 -4.30
CA GLY A 287 14.97 8.60 -2.95
C GLY A 287 16.41 9.09 -2.75
N ALA A 288 17.33 8.73 -3.66
CA ALA A 288 18.70 9.20 -3.63
C ALA A 288 18.83 10.70 -3.92
N LEU A 289 18.01 11.24 -4.82
CA LEU A 289 17.98 12.68 -5.10
C LEU A 289 17.55 13.47 -3.86
N SER A 290 16.60 12.98 -3.07
CA SER A 290 16.15 13.64 -1.85
C SER A 290 17.23 13.73 -0.77
N ASP A 291 18.17 12.79 -0.74
CA ASP A 291 19.33 12.84 0.17
C ASP A 291 20.26 14.04 -0.15
N ARG A 292 20.23 14.53 -1.40
CA ARG A 292 21.08 15.64 -1.88
C ARG A 292 20.39 17.00 -1.82
N ILE A 293 19.17 17.11 -2.39
CA ILE A 293 18.47 18.41 -2.57
C ILE A 293 17.39 18.67 -1.51
N GLY A 294 17.12 17.70 -0.62
CA GLY A 294 16.12 17.80 0.43
C GLY A 294 14.80 17.12 0.07
N LYS A 295 14.14 16.61 1.09
CA LYS A 295 12.89 15.82 0.99
C LYS A 295 11.72 16.67 0.54
N LYS A 296 11.59 17.86 1.12
CA LYS A 296 10.46 18.78 0.87
C LYS A 296 10.39 19.21 -0.60
N ILE A 297 11.53 19.53 -1.21
CA ILE A 297 11.60 20.00 -2.60
C ILE A 297 11.13 18.89 -3.55
N VAL A 298 11.67 17.67 -3.40
CA VAL A 298 11.30 16.53 -4.26
C VAL A 298 9.82 16.23 -4.15
N MET A 299 9.26 16.19 -2.91
CA MET A 299 7.84 15.91 -2.70
C MET A 299 6.95 17.01 -3.28
N LEU A 300 7.32 18.28 -3.08
CA LEU A 300 6.53 19.41 -3.57
C LEU A 300 6.47 19.40 -5.10
N CYS A 301 7.61 19.25 -5.78
CA CYS A 301 7.67 19.16 -7.23
C CYS A 301 6.88 17.97 -7.76
N ALA A 302 7.04 16.79 -7.17
CA ALA A 302 6.32 15.59 -7.57
C ALA A 302 4.80 15.75 -7.48
N LEU A 303 4.31 16.23 -6.33
CA LEU A 303 2.88 16.43 -6.11
C LEU A 303 2.31 17.58 -6.94
N ALA A 304 3.04 18.67 -7.15
CA ALA A 304 2.60 19.78 -8.00
C ALA A 304 2.49 19.33 -9.48
N CYS A 305 3.48 18.62 -9.99
CA CYS A 305 3.42 18.03 -11.34
C CYS A 305 2.27 17.04 -11.47
N TYR A 306 2.10 16.14 -10.49
CA TYR A 306 1.00 15.18 -10.48
C TYR A 306 -0.36 15.86 -10.49
N PHE A 307 -0.57 16.86 -9.61
CA PHE A 307 -1.81 17.62 -9.52
C PHE A 307 -2.15 18.37 -10.80
N GLY A 308 -1.14 18.98 -11.45
CA GLY A 308 -1.32 19.70 -12.69
C GLY A 308 -1.60 18.80 -13.90
N LEU A 309 -1.01 17.61 -13.93
CA LEU A 309 -1.09 16.69 -15.07
C LEU A 309 -2.27 15.73 -15.00
N ILE A 310 -2.80 15.43 -13.83
CA ILE A 310 -3.81 14.39 -13.66
C ILE A 310 -5.10 14.71 -14.42
N TYR A 311 -5.59 15.95 -14.36
CA TYR A 311 -6.81 16.35 -15.03
C TYR A 311 -6.67 16.26 -16.57
N PRO A 312 -5.70 16.93 -17.22
CA PRO A 312 -5.58 16.88 -18.69
C PRO A 312 -5.31 15.47 -19.21
N LEU A 313 -4.52 14.67 -18.49
CA LEU A 313 -4.23 13.30 -18.90
C LEU A 313 -5.44 12.37 -18.81
N LEU A 314 -6.19 12.41 -17.72
CA LEU A 314 -7.39 11.59 -17.57
C LEU A 314 -8.54 12.11 -18.44
N PHE A 315 -8.63 13.41 -18.68
CA PHE A 315 -9.56 13.96 -19.66
C PHE A 315 -9.26 13.43 -21.06
N LEU A 316 -7.98 13.43 -21.48
CA LEU A 316 -7.55 12.85 -22.75
C LEU A 316 -7.92 11.37 -22.88
N LEU A 317 -7.68 10.59 -21.81
CA LEU A 317 -8.03 9.16 -21.77
C LEU A 317 -9.53 8.94 -21.90
N ASN A 318 -10.36 9.76 -21.26
CA ASN A 318 -11.81 9.64 -21.35
C ASN A 318 -12.36 10.07 -22.74
N GLN A 319 -11.73 11.07 -23.39
CA GLN A 319 -12.14 11.50 -24.72
C GLN A 319 -11.71 10.53 -25.84
N TYR A 320 -10.56 9.92 -25.71
CA TYR A 320 -9.96 9.04 -26.71
C TYR A 320 -9.47 7.72 -26.07
N PRO A 321 -10.40 6.85 -25.62
CA PRO A 321 -10.03 5.61 -24.96
C PRO A 321 -9.20 4.71 -25.88
N SER A 322 -7.93 4.48 -25.54
CA SER A 322 -7.05 3.54 -26.24
C SER A 322 -5.94 3.06 -25.33
N VAL A 323 -5.41 1.88 -25.60
CA VAL A 323 -4.30 1.31 -24.83
C VAL A 323 -3.06 2.20 -24.89
N THR A 324 -2.78 2.85 -26.01
CA THR A 324 -1.64 3.76 -26.18
C THR A 324 -1.74 4.97 -25.28
N ILE A 325 -2.93 5.60 -25.24
CA ILE A 325 -3.18 6.76 -24.34
C ILE A 325 -3.16 6.31 -22.89
N LEU A 326 -3.72 5.14 -22.56
CA LEU A 326 -3.67 4.59 -21.21
C LEU A 326 -2.22 4.38 -20.74
N ILE A 327 -1.37 3.76 -21.57
CA ILE A 327 0.07 3.59 -21.28
C ILE A 327 0.76 4.95 -21.08
N LEU A 328 0.48 5.92 -21.93
CA LEU A 328 1.02 7.28 -21.79
C LEU A 328 0.63 7.90 -20.45
N VAL A 329 -0.65 7.87 -20.11
CA VAL A 329 -1.21 8.42 -18.87
C VAL A 329 -0.59 7.74 -17.65
N GLU A 330 -0.61 6.41 -17.61
CA GLU A 330 -0.06 5.62 -16.52
C GLU A 330 1.44 5.84 -16.32
N ASN A 331 2.21 5.96 -17.40
CA ASN A 331 3.65 6.18 -17.32
C ASN A 331 4.00 7.58 -16.83
N ILE A 332 3.31 8.63 -17.31
CA ILE A 332 3.55 10.01 -16.86
C ILE A 332 3.15 10.16 -15.39
N LEU A 333 1.96 9.69 -15.01
CA LEU A 333 1.53 9.75 -13.62
C LEU A 333 2.36 8.81 -12.74
N GLY A 334 2.77 7.66 -13.25
CA GLY A 334 3.68 6.72 -12.58
C GLY A 334 5.05 7.31 -12.27
N LEU A 335 5.60 8.15 -13.16
CA LEU A 335 6.83 8.90 -12.89
C LEU A 335 6.65 9.87 -11.71
N CYS A 336 5.57 10.62 -11.68
CA CYS A 336 5.27 11.55 -10.58
C CYS A 336 5.06 10.80 -9.26
N ILE A 337 4.35 9.66 -9.30
CA ILE A 337 4.15 8.77 -8.14
C ILE A 337 5.49 8.23 -7.66
N GLY A 338 6.35 7.76 -8.55
CA GLY A 338 7.68 7.26 -8.20
C GLY A 338 8.53 8.32 -7.51
N ALA A 339 8.48 9.57 -7.99
CA ALA A 339 9.17 10.69 -7.35
C ALA A 339 8.63 10.95 -5.92
N TYR A 340 7.32 10.91 -5.73
CA TYR A 340 6.69 11.10 -4.44
C TYR A 340 6.98 9.95 -3.46
N PHE A 341 6.84 8.71 -3.91
CA PHE A 341 7.03 7.51 -3.08
C PHE A 341 8.49 7.31 -2.69
N GLY A 342 9.44 7.72 -3.55
CA GLY A 342 10.87 7.66 -3.24
C GLY A 342 11.24 8.40 -1.96
N VAL A 343 10.45 9.43 -1.59
CA VAL A 343 10.73 10.29 -0.44
C VAL A 343 9.75 10.10 0.71
N LEU A 344 8.60 9.46 0.47
CA LEU A 344 7.51 9.37 1.44
C LEU A 344 7.94 8.71 2.75
N THR A 345 8.53 7.51 2.69
CA THR A 345 8.87 6.71 3.88
C THR A 345 9.82 7.46 4.82
N ILE A 346 10.87 8.07 4.29
CA ILE A 346 11.81 8.84 5.10
C ILE A 346 11.17 10.11 5.68
N THR A 347 10.32 10.79 4.92
CA THR A 347 9.65 12.01 5.36
C THR A 347 8.69 11.72 6.51
N VAL A 348 7.79 10.73 6.34
CA VAL A 348 6.82 10.37 7.39
C VAL A 348 7.54 9.88 8.65
N SER A 349 8.61 9.10 8.49
CA SER A 349 9.40 8.59 9.61
C SER A 349 10.16 9.67 10.36
N SER A 350 10.60 10.72 9.68
CA SER A 350 11.31 11.84 10.29
C SER A 350 10.42 12.77 11.12
N LEU A 351 9.09 12.66 11.00
CA LEU A 351 8.14 13.44 11.80
C LEU A 351 8.07 12.98 13.26
N PHE A 352 8.58 11.79 13.58
CA PHE A 352 8.40 11.17 14.88
C PHE A 352 9.74 10.83 15.56
N PRO A 353 9.85 11.07 16.88
CA PRO A 353 11.01 10.64 17.64
C PRO A 353 11.13 9.11 17.66
N PRO A 354 12.36 8.56 17.76
CA PRO A 354 12.60 7.11 17.68
C PRO A 354 11.75 6.27 18.63
N SER A 355 11.48 6.77 19.84
CA SER A 355 10.74 6.07 20.90
C SER A 355 9.27 5.76 20.58
N VAL A 356 8.61 6.56 19.72
CA VAL A 356 7.19 6.38 19.34
C VAL A 356 7.00 6.22 17.83
N ARG A 357 8.08 6.19 17.05
CA ARG A 357 8.05 6.22 15.59
C ARG A 357 7.19 5.11 14.99
N SER A 358 7.42 3.87 15.40
CA SER A 358 6.66 2.72 14.83
C SER A 358 5.16 2.82 15.11
N THR A 359 4.78 3.20 16.33
CA THR A 359 3.36 3.36 16.72
C THR A 359 2.71 4.51 15.98
N CYS A 360 3.37 5.69 15.92
CA CYS A 360 2.83 6.85 15.21
C CYS A 360 2.72 6.60 13.69
N LEU A 361 3.69 5.92 13.09
CA LEU A 361 3.63 5.50 11.69
C LEU A 361 2.47 4.53 11.46
N ALA A 362 2.30 3.52 12.31
CA ALA A 362 1.19 2.57 12.19
C ALA A 362 -0.17 3.27 12.30
N VAL A 363 -0.34 4.17 13.26
CA VAL A 363 -1.60 4.92 13.45
C VAL A 363 -1.90 5.81 12.24
N SER A 364 -0.95 6.66 11.82
CA SER A 364 -1.16 7.59 10.71
C SER A 364 -1.38 6.87 9.39
N TYR A 365 -0.57 5.84 9.10
CA TYR A 365 -0.66 5.06 7.88
C TYR A 365 -1.99 4.28 7.79
N ASN A 366 -2.34 3.49 8.81
CA ASN A 366 -3.56 2.70 8.79
C ASN A 366 -4.82 3.56 8.73
N SER A 367 -4.83 4.73 9.39
CA SER A 367 -5.94 5.67 9.31
C SER A 367 -6.11 6.26 7.90
N ALA A 368 -5.01 6.60 7.22
CA ALA A 368 -5.06 7.09 5.84
C ALA A 368 -5.46 5.98 4.86
N VAL A 369 -4.91 4.76 5.03
CA VAL A 369 -5.26 3.60 4.20
C VAL A 369 -6.73 3.21 4.37
N LEU A 370 -7.29 3.33 5.57
CA LEU A 370 -8.71 3.10 5.81
C LEU A 370 -9.58 4.05 5.00
N LEU A 371 -9.30 5.35 5.08
CA LEU A 371 -10.16 6.38 4.45
C LEU A 371 -9.91 6.54 2.95
N PHE A 372 -8.65 6.50 2.51
CA PHE A 372 -8.24 6.78 1.13
C PHE A 372 -7.74 5.55 0.36
N GLY A 373 -7.90 4.36 0.93
CA GLY A 373 -7.48 3.09 0.33
C GLY A 373 -8.66 2.19 0.02
N GLY A 374 -9.02 1.33 0.96
CA GLY A 374 -9.95 0.24 0.71
C GLY A 374 -11.34 0.63 0.26
N PHE A 375 -11.85 1.77 0.70
CA PHE A 375 -13.14 2.28 0.23
C PHE A 375 -13.02 3.12 -1.05
N THR A 376 -11.83 3.41 -1.55
CA THR A 376 -11.63 4.21 -2.77
C THR A 376 -12.39 3.66 -3.98
N PRO A 377 -12.26 2.38 -4.36
CA PRO A 377 -13.03 1.82 -5.47
C PRO A 377 -14.55 1.95 -5.27
N PHE A 378 -15.04 1.69 -4.06
CA PHE A 378 -16.45 1.83 -3.69
C PHE A 378 -16.93 3.27 -3.83
N ILE A 379 -16.20 4.22 -3.24
CA ILE A 379 -16.56 5.66 -3.27
C ILE A 379 -16.60 6.17 -4.72
N ILE A 380 -15.57 5.86 -5.51
CA ILE A 380 -15.48 6.31 -6.90
C ILE A 380 -16.62 5.72 -7.73
N THR A 381 -16.85 4.40 -7.63
CA THR A 381 -17.92 3.73 -8.38
C THR A 381 -19.30 4.27 -7.98
N ALA A 382 -19.59 4.40 -6.68
CA ALA A 382 -20.85 4.94 -6.20
C ALA A 382 -21.08 6.39 -6.67
N LEU A 383 -20.04 7.23 -6.63
CA LEU A 383 -20.13 8.62 -7.09
C LEU A 383 -20.30 8.72 -8.62
N ILE A 384 -19.62 7.87 -9.41
CA ILE A 384 -19.81 7.82 -10.86
C ILE A 384 -21.25 7.41 -11.17
N GLU A 385 -21.77 6.37 -10.50
CA GLU A 385 -23.16 5.92 -10.69
C GLU A 385 -24.19 6.99 -10.32
N TYR A 386 -23.93 7.74 -9.25
CA TYR A 386 -24.81 8.83 -8.83
C TYR A 386 -24.77 10.03 -9.76
N THR A 387 -23.56 10.45 -10.16
CA THR A 387 -23.36 11.67 -10.99
C THR A 387 -23.42 11.40 -12.48
N LYS A 388 -23.34 10.13 -12.91
CA LYS A 388 -23.16 9.70 -14.30
C LYS A 388 -21.95 10.34 -15.00
N ASN A 389 -20.95 10.75 -14.23
CA ASN A 389 -19.75 11.41 -14.71
C ASN A 389 -18.48 10.60 -14.40
N PRO A 390 -17.84 9.95 -15.37
CA PRO A 390 -16.60 9.20 -15.17
C PRO A 390 -15.43 10.04 -14.62
N MET A 391 -15.44 11.38 -14.85
CA MET A 391 -14.39 12.28 -14.35
C MET A 391 -14.35 12.40 -12.82
N VAL A 392 -15.33 11.85 -12.09
CA VAL A 392 -15.28 11.74 -10.62
C VAL A 392 -14.01 11.01 -10.17
N PHE A 393 -13.55 10.03 -10.93
CA PHE A 393 -12.25 9.37 -10.68
C PHE A 393 -11.12 10.39 -10.56
N THR A 394 -11.06 11.32 -11.50
CA THR A 394 -10.05 12.39 -11.53
C THR A 394 -10.18 13.34 -10.35
N TYR A 395 -11.40 13.79 -10.05
CA TYR A 395 -11.65 14.72 -8.93
C TYR A 395 -11.32 14.12 -7.58
N TYR A 396 -11.66 12.84 -7.37
CA TYR A 396 -11.30 12.12 -6.15
C TYR A 396 -9.77 12.10 -5.96
N GLN A 397 -9.04 11.76 -7.00
CA GLN A 397 -7.60 11.67 -6.95
C GLN A 397 -6.93 13.04 -6.77
N MET A 398 -7.41 14.09 -7.45
CA MET A 398 -6.98 15.46 -7.21
C MET A 398 -7.17 15.87 -5.74
N THR A 399 -8.28 15.48 -5.12
CA THR A 399 -8.55 15.80 -3.73
C THR A 399 -7.51 15.15 -2.80
N THR A 400 -7.20 13.88 -2.98
CA THR A 400 -6.19 13.18 -2.14
C THR A 400 -4.79 13.75 -2.32
N VAL A 401 -4.41 14.10 -3.55
CA VAL A 401 -3.11 14.72 -3.86
C VAL A 401 -3.05 16.14 -3.30
N PHE A 402 -4.12 16.91 -3.37
CA PHE A 402 -4.20 18.27 -2.81
C PHE A 402 -4.03 18.26 -1.28
N ILE A 403 -4.66 17.31 -0.59
CA ILE A 403 -4.46 17.12 0.86
C ILE A 403 -2.97 16.91 1.16
N SER A 404 -2.30 16.05 0.40
CA SER A 404 -0.86 15.80 0.58
C SER A 404 -0.01 17.02 0.23
N LEU A 405 -0.39 17.79 -0.78
CA LEU A 405 0.31 19.04 -1.14
C LEU A 405 0.29 20.04 -0.01
N LEU A 406 -0.88 20.24 0.63
CA LEU A 406 -1.02 21.11 1.81
C LEU A 406 -0.16 20.60 2.99
N ALA A 407 -0.09 19.28 3.16
CA ALA A 407 0.74 18.68 4.20
C ALA A 407 2.24 18.92 3.96
N VAL A 408 2.73 18.83 2.71
CA VAL A 408 4.12 19.13 2.36
C VAL A 408 4.45 20.60 2.61
N LEU A 409 3.53 21.51 2.32
CA LEU A 409 3.71 22.94 2.63
C LEU A 409 3.86 23.18 4.14
N SER A 410 3.09 22.44 4.94
CA SER A 410 3.12 22.52 6.42
C SER A 410 4.28 21.74 7.04
N TYR A 411 4.96 20.89 6.28
CA TYR A 411 6.11 20.11 6.73
C TYR A 411 7.34 21.02 6.87
N GLN A 412 7.94 20.98 8.05
CA GLN A 412 9.21 21.64 8.33
C GLN A 412 10.33 20.61 8.26
N GLU A 413 11.20 20.74 7.27
CA GLU A 413 12.39 19.90 7.17
C GLU A 413 13.43 20.40 8.20
N GLU A 414 13.90 19.50 9.08
CA GLU A 414 15.05 19.82 9.94
C GLU A 414 16.23 20.19 9.04
N ARG A 415 16.65 21.45 9.08
CA ARG A 415 17.88 21.88 8.42
C ARG A 415 19.04 21.05 9.00
N LYS A 416 19.83 20.40 8.16
CA LYS A 416 21.14 19.89 8.57
C LYS A 416 21.87 21.10 9.16
N LEU A 417 21.96 21.17 10.50
CA LEU A 417 22.90 22.06 11.15
C LEU A 417 24.26 21.66 10.58
N SER A 418 24.91 22.61 9.90
CA SER A 418 26.24 22.42 9.34
C SER A 418 27.13 21.84 10.45
N GLU A 419 27.92 20.83 10.12
CA GLU A 419 28.88 20.12 10.99
C GLU A 419 29.95 21.03 11.64
N ASN A 420 29.73 22.33 11.75
CA ASN A 420 30.64 23.34 12.30
C ASN A 420 30.16 23.95 13.63
N GLN A 421 29.39 23.23 14.45
CA GLN A 421 29.30 23.62 15.87
C GLN A 421 30.22 22.72 16.69
N PRO A 422 31.21 23.28 17.40
CA PRO A 422 32.11 22.53 18.25
C PRO A 422 31.33 21.89 19.40
N GLU A 423 31.63 20.62 19.69
CA GLU A 423 31.01 19.71 20.67
C GLU A 423 31.01 20.23 22.14
N HIS A 424 31.36 21.47 22.39
CA HIS A 424 31.58 21.99 23.74
C HIS A 424 30.37 22.68 24.38
N LEU A 425 29.14 22.61 23.82
CA LEU A 425 27.96 23.31 24.39
C LEU A 425 26.80 22.38 24.76
N VAL A 426 27.05 21.10 25.07
CA VAL A 426 26.03 20.20 25.65
C VAL A 426 26.54 19.66 26.98
N ALA A 427 26.85 20.57 27.88
CA ALA A 427 27.06 20.28 29.28
C ALA A 427 26.65 21.53 30.10
N ILE A 428 25.35 21.76 30.26
CA ILE A 428 24.72 22.38 31.42
C ILE A 428 23.28 21.86 31.52
#